data_33ae48f74bb18fb0c2e723df065cc46a
#
_entry.id   33ae48f74bb18fb0c2e723df065cc46a
#
_cell.length_a   1.000
_cell.length_b   1.000
_cell.length_c   1.000
_cell.angle_alpha   90.00
_cell.angle_beta   90.00
_cell.angle_gamma   90.00
#
_symmetry.space_group_name_H-M   'P 1'
#
loop_
_entity.id
_entity.type
_entity.pdbx_description
1 polymer ?
#
loop_
_entity_poly.entity_id
_entity_poly.type
_entity_poly.pdbx_seq_one_letter_code
_entity_poly.pdbx_strand_id
1 'polypeptide(L)'
;MTSLKISRKQAEMEKTRAEKRALLGTRQEESKKLESEEASQKEEVQLLNKRQKDLKADLQKKRRQAEALNRQIEKQIAEEIARAEAEAKAARERAERERRAREQAAAKGKPVPESKKEPIREERVADTKGGYAMTKAEKQLSDNFANNRGRLPYPVAGRHTIVATFGEQQHQELKYVRTSNSGIDIQTSPGADARAVFNGEVTRVFVVPGYNNSVIVRHGNYLTVYSNLSQVYVKAGDRVSTRQAIGRIYSDPEDGNSTILHFQLWKEKTKLNPQPWLE
;
A
#
# COMPACT_ATOMS: atom_id res chain seq x y z
N MET A 1 -43.15 65.34 -60.24
CA MET A 1 -42.05 64.31 -60.07
C MET A 1 -41.43 64.26 -58.71
N THR A 2 -41.63 65.21 -57.80
CA THR A 2 -41.07 65.29 -56.44
C THR A 2 -41.78 64.39 -55.39
N SER A 3 -43.09 64.19 -55.48
CA SER A 3 -43.87 63.41 -54.55
C SER A 3 -43.50 61.91 -54.55
N LEU A 4 -43.28 61.30 -55.73
CA LEU A 4 -42.90 59.92 -55.89
C LEU A 4 -41.48 59.61 -55.28
N LYS A 5 -40.52 60.54 -55.36
CA LYS A 5 -39.19 60.43 -54.78
C LYS A 5 -39.22 60.49 -53.26
N ILE A 6 -40.11 61.32 -52.70
CA ILE A 6 -40.27 61.43 -51.24
C ILE A 6 -40.91 60.15 -50.68
N SER A 7 -41.96 59.63 -51.30
CA SER A 7 -42.60 58.37 -50.91
C SER A 7 -41.64 57.18 -50.95
N ARG A 8 -40.76 57.05 -51.99
CA ARG A 8 -39.70 56.02 -52.06
C ARG A 8 -38.67 56.13 -50.92
N LYS A 9 -38.22 57.37 -50.63
CA LYS A 9 -37.30 57.60 -49.52
C LYS A 9 -37.92 57.30 -48.16
N GLN A 10 -39.19 57.58 -47.96
CA GLN A 10 -39.94 57.24 -46.73
C GLN A 10 -40.01 55.70 -46.57
N ALA A 11 -40.41 54.97 -47.60
CA ALA A 11 -40.45 53.51 -47.56
C ALA A 11 -39.06 52.86 -47.29
N GLU A 12 -37.99 53.39 -47.87
CA GLU A 12 -36.63 52.94 -47.65
C GLU A 12 -36.15 53.21 -46.20
N MET A 13 -36.51 54.39 -45.65
CA MET A 13 -36.23 54.71 -44.25
C MET A 13 -37.01 53.82 -43.26
N GLU A 14 -38.28 53.51 -43.54
CA GLU A 14 -39.07 52.57 -42.74
C GLU A 14 -38.51 51.16 -42.79
N LYS A 15 -38.12 50.68 -43.94
CA LYS A 15 -37.43 49.38 -44.09
C LYS A 15 -36.14 49.34 -43.28
N THR A 16 -35.26 50.34 -43.40
CA THR A 16 -34.03 50.44 -42.66
C THR A 16 -34.24 50.52 -41.15
N ARG A 17 -35.31 51.21 -40.70
CA ARG A 17 -35.69 51.23 -39.28
C ARG A 17 -36.16 49.88 -38.79
N ALA A 18 -36.96 49.14 -39.55
CA ALA A 18 -37.39 47.79 -39.24
C ALA A 18 -36.21 46.81 -39.14
N GLU A 19 -35.28 46.86 -40.11
CA GLU A 19 -34.07 46.06 -40.09
C GLU A 19 -33.17 46.34 -38.86
N LYS A 20 -32.97 47.62 -38.54
CA LYS A 20 -32.24 48.01 -37.32
C LYS A 20 -32.91 47.57 -36.03
N ARG A 21 -34.26 47.61 -35.94
CA ARG A 21 -35.00 47.09 -34.77
C ARG A 21 -34.84 45.58 -34.61
N ALA A 22 -34.95 44.85 -35.73
CA ALA A 22 -34.72 43.39 -35.72
C ALA A 22 -33.30 43.05 -35.28
N LEU A 23 -32.30 43.73 -35.83
CA LEU A 23 -30.89 43.53 -35.46
C LEU A 23 -30.60 43.86 -33.98
N LEU A 24 -31.23 44.91 -33.43
CA LEU A 24 -31.14 45.26 -32.02
C LEU A 24 -31.77 44.17 -31.12
N GLY A 25 -32.92 43.62 -31.54
CA GLY A 25 -33.58 42.51 -30.85
C GLY A 25 -32.68 41.29 -30.78
N THR A 26 -32.12 40.86 -31.93
CA THR A 26 -31.20 39.73 -32.03
C THR A 26 -29.94 39.94 -31.14
N ARG A 27 -29.34 41.13 -31.17
CA ARG A 27 -28.19 41.42 -30.30
C ARG A 27 -28.52 41.40 -28.81
N GLN A 28 -29.73 41.84 -28.42
CA GLN A 28 -30.15 41.77 -27.02
C GLN A 28 -30.36 40.33 -26.58
N GLU A 29 -30.91 39.45 -27.43
CA GLU A 29 -31.05 38.01 -27.15
C GLU A 29 -29.71 37.32 -27.06
N GLU A 30 -28.78 37.60 -27.97
CA GLU A 30 -27.42 37.09 -27.95
C GLU A 30 -26.68 37.53 -26.67
N SER A 31 -26.80 38.80 -26.27
CA SER A 31 -26.20 39.33 -25.03
C SER A 31 -26.70 38.60 -23.80
N LYS A 32 -28.04 38.42 -23.70
CA LYS A 32 -28.63 37.66 -22.59
C LYS A 32 -28.18 36.20 -22.54
N LYS A 33 -28.04 35.57 -23.72
CA LYS A 33 -27.56 34.21 -23.84
C LYS A 33 -26.11 34.10 -23.38
N LEU A 34 -25.24 35.00 -23.81
CA LEU A 34 -23.85 35.07 -23.39
C LEU A 34 -23.70 35.33 -21.89
N GLU A 35 -24.48 36.22 -21.32
CA GLU A 35 -24.50 36.47 -19.86
C GLU A 35 -24.90 35.22 -19.07
N SER A 36 -25.90 34.46 -19.56
CA SER A 36 -26.32 33.20 -18.95
C SER A 36 -25.24 32.12 -19.08
N GLU A 37 -24.59 31.99 -20.23
CA GLU A 37 -23.47 31.05 -20.44
C GLU A 37 -22.26 31.41 -19.56
N GLU A 38 -21.93 32.71 -19.45
CA GLU A 38 -20.83 33.17 -18.57
C GLU A 38 -21.12 32.87 -17.09
N ALA A 39 -22.36 33.07 -16.63
CA ALA A 39 -22.75 32.74 -15.27
C ALA A 39 -22.62 31.24 -15.00
N SER A 40 -23.11 30.39 -15.92
CA SER A 40 -22.98 28.93 -15.83
C SER A 40 -21.53 28.48 -15.82
N GLN A 41 -20.67 29.01 -16.68
CA GLN A 41 -19.25 28.71 -16.71
C GLN A 41 -18.55 29.13 -15.41
N LYS A 42 -18.91 30.28 -14.83
CA LYS A 42 -18.38 30.71 -13.53
C LYS A 42 -18.72 29.72 -12.42
N GLU A 43 -19.96 29.26 -12.36
CA GLU A 43 -20.38 28.25 -11.38
C GLU A 43 -19.62 26.95 -11.55
N GLU A 44 -19.48 26.47 -12.78
CA GLU A 44 -18.73 25.25 -13.09
C GLU A 44 -17.25 25.36 -12.67
N VAL A 45 -16.60 26.49 -12.97
CA VAL A 45 -15.22 26.76 -12.56
C VAL A 45 -15.08 26.78 -11.03
N GLN A 46 -16.04 27.39 -10.33
CA GLN A 46 -16.04 27.38 -8.85
C GLN A 46 -16.18 25.96 -8.29
N LEU A 47 -17.08 25.16 -8.85
CA LEU A 47 -17.28 23.75 -8.45
C LEU A 47 -16.02 22.92 -8.70
N LEU A 48 -15.40 23.05 -9.88
CA LEU A 48 -14.16 22.35 -10.22
C LEU A 48 -13.00 22.77 -9.31
N ASN A 49 -12.86 24.05 -9.00
CA ASN A 49 -11.84 24.53 -8.07
C ASN A 49 -12.04 23.98 -6.65
N LYS A 50 -13.27 23.91 -6.17
CA LYS A 50 -13.61 23.29 -4.88
C LYS A 50 -13.23 21.81 -4.89
N ARG A 51 -13.68 21.06 -5.90
CA ARG A 51 -13.36 19.63 -6.05
C ARG A 51 -11.85 19.37 -6.11
N GLN A 52 -11.10 20.21 -6.84
CA GLN A 52 -9.64 20.12 -6.89
C GLN A 52 -8.98 20.34 -5.52
N LYS A 53 -9.50 21.30 -4.74
CA LYS A 53 -9.01 21.56 -3.37
C LYS A 53 -9.28 20.37 -2.45
N ASP A 54 -10.48 19.81 -2.52
CA ASP A 54 -10.88 18.66 -1.71
C ASP A 54 -10.04 17.43 -2.06
N LEU A 55 -9.83 17.13 -3.35
CA LEU A 55 -8.96 16.06 -3.82
C LEU A 55 -7.50 16.22 -3.37
N LYS A 56 -6.98 17.46 -3.39
CA LYS A 56 -5.61 17.73 -2.89
C LYS A 56 -5.51 17.47 -1.39
N ALA A 57 -6.51 17.86 -0.62
CA ALA A 57 -6.55 17.65 0.83
C ALA A 57 -6.63 16.15 1.16
N ASP A 58 -7.47 15.39 0.48
CA ASP A 58 -7.61 13.94 0.67
C ASP A 58 -6.31 13.21 0.27
N LEU A 59 -5.72 13.57 -0.85
CA LEU A 59 -4.43 13.02 -1.27
C LEU A 59 -3.35 13.27 -0.21
N GLN A 60 -3.29 14.48 0.35
CA GLN A 60 -2.31 14.79 1.40
C GLN A 60 -2.54 13.97 2.67
N LYS A 61 -3.81 13.75 3.03
CA LYS A 61 -4.19 12.87 4.16
C LYS A 61 -3.75 11.44 3.91
N LYS A 62 -4.10 10.86 2.75
CA LYS A 62 -3.71 9.49 2.36
C LYS A 62 -2.19 9.32 2.31
N ARG A 63 -1.47 10.32 1.81
CA ARG A 63 0.00 10.32 1.80
C ARG A 63 0.60 10.25 3.20
N ARG A 64 0.12 11.08 4.13
CA ARG A 64 0.58 11.06 5.54
C ARG A 64 0.30 9.72 6.20
N GLN A 65 -0.85 9.12 5.93
CA GLN A 65 -1.20 7.80 6.44
C GLN A 65 -0.26 6.72 5.88
N ALA A 66 -0.01 6.69 4.56
CA ALA A 66 0.92 5.76 3.94
C ALA A 66 2.35 5.89 4.48
N GLU A 67 2.84 7.11 4.70
CA GLU A 67 4.14 7.36 5.32
C GLU A 67 4.19 6.88 6.78
N ALA A 68 3.10 7.05 7.53
CA ALA A 68 3.01 6.56 8.91
C ALA A 68 3.03 5.03 8.96
N LEU A 69 2.29 4.37 8.07
CA LEU A 69 2.30 2.92 7.91
C LEU A 69 3.72 2.43 7.59
N ASN A 70 4.37 3.01 6.59
CA ASN A 70 5.70 2.60 6.18
C ASN A 70 6.72 2.76 7.32
N ARG A 71 6.71 3.90 8.01
CA ARG A 71 7.58 4.11 9.18
C ARG A 71 7.34 3.08 10.28
N GLN A 72 6.08 2.74 10.56
CA GLN A 72 5.76 1.73 11.57
C GLN A 72 6.23 0.34 11.14
N ILE A 73 6.03 -0.06 9.89
CA ILE A 73 6.52 -1.32 9.34
C ILE A 73 8.05 -1.38 9.42
N GLU A 74 8.75 -0.35 8.97
CA GLU A 74 10.22 -0.26 9.04
C GLU A 74 10.73 -0.41 10.47
N LYS A 75 10.08 0.26 11.42
CA LYS A 75 10.39 0.14 12.84
C LYS A 75 10.21 -1.30 13.35
N GLN A 76 9.06 -1.93 13.04
CA GLN A 76 8.79 -3.31 13.48
C GLN A 76 9.79 -4.31 12.87
N ILE A 77 10.15 -4.15 11.62
CA ILE A 77 11.16 -4.99 10.94
C ILE A 77 12.54 -4.78 11.58
N ALA A 78 12.93 -3.54 11.84
CA ALA A 78 14.22 -3.25 12.47
C ALA A 78 14.32 -3.83 13.89
N GLU A 79 13.25 -3.72 14.69
CA GLU A 79 13.16 -4.32 16.01
C GLU A 79 13.24 -5.85 15.96
N GLU A 80 12.59 -6.48 14.98
CA GLU A 80 12.64 -7.93 14.80
C GLU A 80 14.04 -8.43 14.44
N ILE A 81 14.72 -7.74 13.52
CA ILE A 81 16.11 -8.06 13.16
C ILE A 81 17.04 -7.90 14.38
N ALA A 82 16.93 -6.78 15.11
CA ALA A 82 17.74 -6.53 16.30
C ALA A 82 17.52 -7.60 17.38
N ARG A 83 16.27 -8.05 17.58
CA ARG A 83 15.94 -9.13 18.51
C ARG A 83 16.60 -10.44 18.09
N ALA A 84 16.50 -10.81 16.82
CA ALA A 84 17.10 -12.01 16.28
C ALA A 84 18.64 -12.00 16.40
N GLU A 85 19.28 -10.87 16.14
CA GLU A 85 20.71 -10.68 16.32
C GLU A 85 21.13 -10.83 17.79
N ALA A 86 20.38 -10.21 18.72
CA ALA A 86 20.64 -10.33 20.16
C ALA A 86 20.50 -11.78 20.67
N GLU A 87 19.45 -12.48 20.23
CA GLU A 87 19.25 -13.89 20.56
C GLU A 87 20.38 -14.76 20.00
N ALA A 88 20.82 -14.53 18.76
CA ALA A 88 21.96 -15.25 18.15
C ALA A 88 23.26 -15.02 18.90
N LYS A 89 23.54 -13.78 19.28
CA LYS A 89 24.72 -13.43 20.09
C LYS A 89 24.69 -14.12 21.47
N ALA A 90 23.56 -14.05 22.15
CA ALA A 90 23.40 -14.70 23.45
C ALA A 90 23.56 -16.24 23.35
N ALA A 91 23.05 -16.86 22.27
CA ALA A 91 23.20 -18.28 22.04
C ALA A 91 24.68 -18.67 21.81
N ARG A 92 25.43 -17.89 21.02
CA ARG A 92 26.87 -18.11 20.80
C ARG A 92 27.68 -17.98 22.09
N GLU A 93 27.42 -16.95 22.89
CA GLU A 93 28.12 -16.77 24.17
C GLU A 93 27.83 -17.91 25.15
N ARG A 94 26.61 -18.44 25.20
CA ARG A 94 26.24 -19.60 26.01
C ARG A 94 26.99 -20.85 25.51
N ALA A 95 26.96 -21.14 24.23
CA ALA A 95 27.68 -22.28 23.63
C ALA A 95 29.18 -22.23 23.91
N GLU A 96 29.78 -21.04 23.82
CA GLU A 96 31.20 -20.87 24.10
C GLU A 96 31.53 -21.09 25.58
N ARG A 97 30.70 -20.58 26.50
CA ARG A 97 30.82 -20.81 27.96
C ARG A 97 30.70 -22.30 28.29
N GLU A 98 29.73 -23.01 27.69
CA GLU A 98 29.58 -24.46 27.87
C GLU A 98 30.77 -25.24 27.34
N ARG A 99 31.29 -24.88 26.14
CA ARG A 99 32.49 -25.51 25.58
C ARG A 99 33.69 -25.32 26.48
N ARG A 100 33.96 -24.11 26.94
CA ARG A 100 35.05 -23.82 27.90
C ARG A 100 34.89 -24.57 29.23
N ALA A 101 33.65 -24.67 29.75
CA ALA A 101 33.35 -25.40 30.96
C ALA A 101 33.61 -26.92 30.78
N ARG A 102 33.25 -27.51 29.62
CA ARG A 102 33.51 -28.90 29.26
C ARG A 102 35.01 -29.17 29.11
N GLU A 103 35.74 -28.31 28.43
CA GLU A 103 37.18 -28.38 28.26
C GLU A 103 37.92 -28.33 29.64
N GLN A 104 37.46 -27.44 30.53
CA GLN A 104 38.03 -27.35 31.89
C GLN A 104 37.67 -28.56 32.80
N ALA A 105 36.47 -29.14 32.66
CA ALA A 105 36.06 -30.35 33.36
C ALA A 105 36.85 -31.57 32.90
N ALA A 106 37.02 -31.70 31.56
CA ALA A 106 37.84 -32.77 30.97
C ALA A 106 39.31 -32.66 31.39
N ALA A 107 39.89 -31.46 31.43
CA ALA A 107 41.25 -31.24 31.92
C ALA A 107 41.48 -31.57 33.40
N LYS A 108 40.37 -31.52 34.23
CA LYS A 108 40.41 -31.82 35.65
C LYS A 108 39.96 -33.24 36.01
N GLY A 109 39.80 -34.14 35.03
CA GLY A 109 39.39 -35.54 35.24
C GLY A 109 38.01 -35.72 35.92
N LYS A 110 37.17 -34.69 35.95
CA LYS A 110 35.83 -34.76 36.53
C LYS A 110 34.82 -35.26 35.50
N PRO A 111 33.84 -36.09 35.88
CA PRO A 111 32.78 -36.50 34.96
C PRO A 111 32.08 -35.25 34.41
N VAL A 112 31.98 -35.18 33.09
CA VAL A 112 31.29 -34.10 32.36
C VAL A 112 29.83 -34.17 32.80
N PRO A 113 29.23 -33.07 33.32
CA PRO A 113 27.81 -33.08 33.68
C PRO A 113 27.00 -33.42 32.42
N GLU A 114 26.17 -34.49 32.52
CA GLU A 114 25.14 -34.71 31.49
C GLU A 114 24.26 -33.48 31.43
N SER A 115 24.32 -32.78 30.27
CA SER A 115 23.46 -31.67 30.06
C SER A 115 22.02 -32.20 30.09
N LYS A 116 21.19 -31.70 30.99
CA LYS A 116 19.72 -31.76 30.81
C LYS A 116 19.48 -31.32 29.40
N LYS A 117 18.87 -32.17 28.57
CA LYS A 117 18.50 -31.89 27.19
C LYS A 117 17.52 -30.73 27.17
N GLU A 118 18.00 -29.49 27.35
CA GLU A 118 17.31 -28.34 26.83
C GLU A 118 17.35 -28.48 25.30
N PRO A 119 16.26 -28.21 24.59
CA PRO A 119 16.23 -28.33 23.15
C PRO A 119 17.41 -27.50 22.61
N ILE A 120 18.30 -28.16 21.86
CA ILE A 120 19.48 -27.56 21.22
C ILE A 120 18.94 -26.40 20.40
N ARG A 121 19.05 -25.18 20.92
CA ARG A 121 18.71 -23.98 20.15
C ARG A 121 19.71 -23.94 19.00
N GLU A 122 19.21 -24.23 17.81
CA GLU A 122 20.01 -24.30 16.58
C GLU A 122 20.84 -23.01 16.42
N GLU A 123 22.08 -23.16 15.99
CA GLU A 123 22.98 -22.04 15.74
C GLU A 123 22.38 -21.14 14.66
N ARG A 124 22.25 -19.85 14.96
CA ARG A 124 21.74 -18.87 14.03
C ARG A 124 22.89 -18.16 13.32
N VAL A 125 22.87 -18.14 12.02
CA VAL A 125 23.86 -17.47 11.17
C VAL A 125 23.17 -16.45 10.26
N ALA A 126 23.73 -15.26 10.13
CA ALA A 126 23.23 -14.26 9.18
C ALA A 126 23.84 -14.48 7.80
N ASP A 127 23.06 -14.37 6.73
CA ASP A 127 23.53 -14.45 5.35
C ASP A 127 24.39 -13.24 4.96
N THR A 128 24.13 -12.08 5.57
CA THR A 128 24.83 -10.82 5.33
C THR A 128 25.25 -10.16 6.64
N LYS A 129 26.30 -9.35 6.63
CA LYS A 129 26.73 -8.58 7.80
C LYS A 129 25.65 -7.57 8.20
N GLY A 130 25.06 -7.74 9.39
CA GLY A 130 23.92 -6.92 9.86
C GLY A 130 22.57 -7.36 9.28
N GLY A 131 22.50 -8.56 8.68
CA GLY A 131 21.29 -9.20 8.21
C GLY A 131 20.60 -10.04 9.29
N TYR A 132 19.51 -10.70 8.91
CA TYR A 132 18.71 -11.50 9.80
C TYR A 132 19.44 -12.80 10.20
N ALA A 133 19.68 -13.00 11.51
CA ALA A 133 20.29 -14.21 12.01
C ALA A 133 19.29 -15.38 12.00
N MET A 134 19.52 -16.39 11.16
CA MET A 134 18.63 -17.51 10.90
C MET A 134 19.19 -18.82 11.46
N THR A 135 18.28 -19.69 11.90
CA THR A 135 18.58 -21.12 12.10
C THR A 135 18.71 -21.81 10.74
N LYS A 136 19.23 -23.03 10.74
CA LYS A 136 19.32 -23.86 9.51
C LYS A 136 17.94 -24.09 8.87
N ALA A 137 16.90 -24.30 9.67
CA ALA A 137 15.53 -24.47 9.19
C ALA A 137 14.98 -23.18 8.58
N GLU A 138 15.22 -22.02 9.20
CA GLU A 138 14.82 -20.72 8.67
C GLU A 138 15.56 -20.38 7.38
N LYS A 139 16.83 -20.74 7.26
CA LYS A 139 17.58 -20.58 6.02
C LYS A 139 17.00 -21.44 4.89
N GLN A 140 16.67 -22.68 5.17
CA GLN A 140 16.01 -23.55 4.19
C GLN A 140 14.65 -22.98 3.76
N LEU A 141 13.88 -22.44 4.70
CA LEU A 141 12.61 -21.76 4.40
C LEU A 141 12.81 -20.53 3.51
N SER A 142 13.86 -19.75 3.77
CA SER A 142 14.25 -18.59 2.96
C SER A 142 14.65 -19.00 1.53
N ASP A 143 15.46 -20.02 1.39
CA ASP A 143 15.90 -20.52 0.08
C ASP A 143 14.70 -21.06 -0.72
N ASN A 144 13.79 -21.77 -0.05
CA ASN A 144 12.55 -22.25 -0.65
C ASN A 144 11.63 -21.07 -1.07
N PHE A 145 11.53 -20.02 -0.27
CA PHE A 145 10.78 -18.82 -0.63
C PHE A 145 11.36 -18.17 -1.89
N ALA A 146 12.69 -18.00 -1.94
CA ALA A 146 13.38 -17.42 -3.08
C ALA A 146 13.17 -18.23 -4.37
N ASN A 147 13.21 -19.55 -4.28
CA ASN A 147 13.01 -20.48 -5.41
C ASN A 147 11.55 -20.49 -5.94
N ASN A 148 10.61 -19.97 -5.17
CA ASN A 148 9.20 -19.83 -5.58
C ASN A 148 8.88 -18.45 -6.18
N ARG A 149 9.88 -17.65 -6.53
CA ARG A 149 9.65 -16.38 -7.23
C ARG A 149 8.89 -16.62 -8.54
N GLY A 150 7.79 -15.86 -8.75
CA GLY A 150 6.87 -16.01 -9.88
C GLY A 150 5.88 -17.18 -9.76
N ARG A 151 5.82 -17.82 -8.58
CA ARG A 151 4.93 -18.97 -8.29
C ARG A 151 4.21 -18.82 -6.96
N LEU A 152 4.41 -17.71 -6.26
CA LEU A 152 3.71 -17.46 -5.01
C LEU A 152 2.25 -17.13 -5.30
N PRO A 153 1.30 -17.72 -4.58
CA PRO A 153 -0.11 -17.42 -4.76
C PRO A 153 -0.40 -15.95 -4.39
N TYR A 154 -1.37 -15.36 -5.05
CA TYR A 154 -1.87 -14.04 -4.63
C TYR A 154 -2.31 -14.06 -3.16
N PRO A 155 -2.04 -12.96 -2.40
CA PRO A 155 -2.39 -12.87 -0.99
C PRO A 155 -3.90 -12.71 -0.74
N VAL A 156 -4.71 -12.87 -1.76
CA VAL A 156 -6.18 -12.88 -1.72
C VAL A 156 -6.73 -14.06 -2.52
N ALA A 157 -7.93 -14.53 -2.15
CA ALA A 157 -8.63 -15.56 -2.90
C ALA A 157 -9.65 -14.92 -3.87
N GLY A 158 -9.92 -15.62 -5.00
CA GLY A 158 -10.96 -15.20 -5.93
C GLY A 158 -10.55 -14.08 -6.88
N ARG A 159 -11.54 -13.32 -7.36
CA ARG A 159 -11.30 -12.19 -8.29
C ARG A 159 -10.56 -11.07 -7.59
N HIS A 160 -9.52 -10.59 -8.23
CA HIS A 160 -8.72 -9.50 -7.72
C HIS A 160 -8.11 -8.69 -8.88
N THR A 161 -7.76 -7.44 -8.59
CA THR A 161 -7.09 -6.54 -9.54
C THR A 161 -6.06 -5.71 -8.78
N ILE A 162 -4.86 -5.54 -9.33
CA ILE A 162 -3.87 -4.61 -8.77
C ILE A 162 -4.27 -3.20 -9.17
N VAL A 163 -4.63 -2.38 -8.19
CA VAL A 163 -5.05 -0.97 -8.40
C VAL A 163 -3.93 0.03 -8.19
N ALA A 164 -2.87 -0.36 -7.45
CA ALA A 164 -1.63 0.41 -7.35
C ALA A 164 -0.42 -0.53 -7.34
N THR A 165 0.57 -0.22 -8.18
CA THR A 165 1.80 -1.00 -8.31
C THR A 165 2.90 -0.45 -7.41
N PHE A 166 3.99 -1.21 -7.24
CA PHE A 166 5.16 -0.81 -6.46
C PHE A 166 5.92 0.34 -7.11
N GLY A 167 6.42 1.27 -6.30
CA GLY A 167 7.28 2.37 -6.72
C GLY A 167 6.53 3.68 -6.98
N GLU A 168 7.15 4.57 -7.72
CA GLU A 168 6.57 5.86 -8.08
C GLU A 168 5.61 5.75 -9.25
N GLN A 169 4.43 6.34 -9.10
CA GLN A 169 3.38 6.38 -10.11
C GLN A 169 2.83 7.79 -10.24
N GLN A 170 2.38 8.12 -11.44
CA GLN A 170 1.62 9.35 -11.66
C GLN A 170 0.19 9.16 -11.18
N HIS A 171 -0.34 10.14 -10.43
CA HIS A 171 -1.73 10.11 -9.99
C HIS A 171 -2.69 10.18 -11.19
N GLN A 172 -3.71 9.32 -11.21
CA GLN A 172 -4.60 9.20 -12.37
C GLN A 172 -5.34 10.51 -12.69
N GLU A 173 -5.81 11.24 -11.70
CA GLU A 173 -6.60 12.48 -11.87
C GLU A 173 -5.74 13.75 -11.79
N LEU A 174 -4.59 13.72 -11.16
CA LEU A 174 -3.73 14.89 -10.95
C LEU A 174 -2.43 14.75 -11.72
N LYS A 175 -2.40 15.31 -12.94
CA LYS A 175 -1.29 15.18 -13.92
C LYS A 175 0.11 15.50 -13.42
N TYR A 176 0.25 16.32 -12.37
CA TYR A 176 1.55 16.76 -11.83
C TYR A 176 1.86 16.16 -10.44
N VAL A 177 1.05 15.20 -9.99
CA VAL A 177 1.24 14.55 -8.68
C VAL A 177 1.78 13.16 -8.89
N ARG A 178 2.89 12.84 -8.22
CA ARG A 178 3.43 11.49 -8.10
C ARG A 178 3.09 10.92 -6.74
N THR A 179 2.71 9.66 -6.71
CA THR A 179 2.52 8.87 -5.49
C THR A 179 3.57 7.76 -5.48
N SER A 180 4.08 7.42 -4.29
CA SER A 180 5.01 6.31 -4.10
C SER A 180 4.34 5.23 -3.28
N ASN A 181 4.33 4.00 -3.79
CA ASN A 181 3.79 2.84 -3.12
C ASN A 181 4.93 1.88 -2.71
N SER A 182 5.00 1.52 -1.44
CA SER A 182 6.02 0.60 -0.90
C SER A 182 5.68 -0.88 -1.10
N GLY A 183 4.53 -1.17 -1.70
CA GLY A 183 4.01 -2.51 -2.00
C GLY A 183 3.11 -2.48 -3.21
N ILE A 184 2.09 -3.29 -3.20
CA ILE A 184 0.99 -3.28 -4.17
C ILE A 184 -0.34 -3.20 -3.43
N ASP A 185 -1.32 -2.53 -4.04
CA ASP A 185 -2.67 -2.49 -3.54
C ASP A 185 -3.54 -3.39 -4.43
N ILE A 186 -4.20 -4.36 -3.79
CA ILE A 186 -4.97 -5.40 -4.45
C ILE A 186 -6.44 -5.21 -4.08
N GLN A 187 -7.24 -4.79 -5.04
CA GLN A 187 -8.69 -4.71 -4.89
C GLN A 187 -9.32 -6.09 -5.07
N THR A 188 -10.27 -6.43 -4.22
CA THR A 188 -11.00 -7.70 -4.23
C THR A 188 -12.47 -7.48 -3.85
N SER A 189 -13.24 -8.57 -3.73
CA SER A 189 -14.64 -8.52 -3.34
C SER A 189 -14.79 -8.22 -1.84
N PRO A 190 -15.85 -7.50 -1.43
CA PRO A 190 -16.19 -7.32 -0.03
C PRO A 190 -16.30 -8.65 0.73
N GLY A 191 -15.79 -8.68 1.95
CA GLY A 191 -15.77 -9.89 2.77
C GLY A 191 -14.67 -10.89 2.42
N ALA A 192 -13.75 -10.58 1.52
CA ALA A 192 -12.61 -11.42 1.21
C ALA A 192 -11.59 -11.46 2.36
N ASP A 193 -10.89 -12.59 2.48
CA ASP A 193 -9.82 -12.78 3.45
C ASP A 193 -8.44 -12.64 2.77
N ALA A 194 -7.52 -12.02 3.49
CA ALA A 194 -6.11 -12.06 3.18
C ALA A 194 -5.55 -13.43 3.55
N ARG A 195 -4.65 -13.99 2.73
CA ARG A 195 -4.03 -15.29 2.95
C ARG A 195 -2.51 -15.25 2.79
N ALA A 196 -1.82 -16.12 3.53
CA ALA A 196 -0.37 -16.24 3.47
C ALA A 196 0.08 -16.68 2.07
N VAL A 197 1.04 -15.96 1.49
CA VAL A 197 1.61 -16.31 0.18
C VAL A 197 2.57 -17.50 0.27
N PHE A 198 3.10 -17.79 1.46
CA PHE A 198 4.03 -18.89 1.70
C PHE A 198 4.00 -19.32 3.17
N ASN A 199 4.57 -20.51 3.48
CA ASN A 199 4.76 -20.98 4.83
C ASN A 199 5.63 -20.01 5.62
N GLY A 200 5.31 -19.75 6.88
CA GLY A 200 6.07 -18.81 7.69
C GLY A 200 5.60 -18.75 9.13
N GLU A 201 6.14 -17.78 9.85
CA GLU A 201 5.79 -17.47 11.22
C GLU A 201 5.32 -16.02 11.33
N VAL A 202 4.20 -15.79 12.00
CA VAL A 202 3.70 -14.44 12.29
C VAL A 202 4.61 -13.80 13.33
N THR A 203 5.33 -12.76 12.95
CA THR A 203 6.23 -12.06 13.89
C THR A 203 5.55 -10.94 14.63
N ARG A 204 4.64 -10.24 13.99
CA ARG A 204 3.95 -9.08 14.55
C ARG A 204 2.50 -8.95 14.05
N VAL A 205 1.65 -8.49 14.94
CA VAL A 205 0.31 -7.97 14.66
C VAL A 205 0.23 -6.58 15.29
N PHE A 206 -0.13 -5.56 14.52
CA PHE A 206 -0.20 -4.18 15.01
C PHE A 206 -1.24 -3.36 14.24
N VAL A 207 -1.63 -2.23 14.82
CA VAL A 207 -2.61 -1.31 14.23
C VAL A 207 -1.90 -0.02 13.84
N VAL A 208 -2.21 0.48 12.65
CA VAL A 208 -1.78 1.82 12.21
C VAL A 208 -3.00 2.67 11.93
N PRO A 209 -3.11 3.87 12.49
CA PRO A 209 -4.24 4.77 12.21
C PRO A 209 -4.42 5.01 10.71
N GLY A 210 -5.61 4.70 10.19
CA GLY A 210 -5.94 4.83 8.76
C GLY A 210 -5.58 3.62 7.88
N TYR A 211 -4.96 2.57 8.46
CA TYR A 211 -4.67 1.29 7.76
C TYR A 211 -5.12 0.05 8.52
N ASN A 212 -5.99 0.23 9.52
CA ASN A 212 -6.53 -0.88 10.31
C ASN A 212 -5.43 -1.82 10.86
N ASN A 213 -5.71 -3.11 10.98
CA ASN A 213 -4.71 -4.07 11.43
C ASN A 213 -3.73 -4.43 10.33
N SER A 214 -2.50 -4.69 10.73
CA SER A 214 -1.42 -5.18 9.89
C SER A 214 -0.76 -6.40 10.50
N VAL A 215 -0.39 -7.36 9.66
CA VAL A 215 0.28 -8.61 10.04
C VAL A 215 1.60 -8.72 9.29
N ILE A 216 2.67 -9.05 9.99
CA ILE A 216 3.97 -9.39 9.39
C ILE A 216 4.20 -10.88 9.53
N VAL A 217 4.45 -11.56 8.41
CA VAL A 217 4.83 -12.97 8.35
C VAL A 217 6.26 -13.08 7.86
N ARG A 218 7.06 -13.88 8.56
CA ARG A 218 8.47 -14.15 8.26
C ARG A 218 8.65 -15.49 7.55
N HIS A 219 9.47 -15.48 6.51
CA HIS A 219 9.82 -16.63 5.67
C HIS A 219 11.36 -16.75 5.58
N GLY A 220 12.02 -16.94 6.71
CA GLY A 220 13.48 -16.83 6.82
C GLY A 220 13.93 -15.37 6.81
N ASN A 221 14.71 -14.93 5.82
CA ASN A 221 15.11 -13.52 5.66
C ASN A 221 14.14 -12.69 4.80
N TYR A 222 13.05 -13.31 4.31
CA TYR A 222 11.96 -12.60 3.65
C TYR A 222 10.83 -12.30 4.64
N LEU A 223 10.17 -11.16 4.44
CA LEU A 223 9.01 -10.74 5.23
C LEU A 223 7.90 -10.31 4.28
N THR A 224 6.69 -10.74 4.59
CA THR A 224 5.47 -10.25 3.90
C THR A 224 4.61 -9.49 4.88
N VAL A 225 4.04 -8.38 4.42
CA VAL A 225 3.19 -7.51 5.23
C VAL A 225 1.82 -7.44 4.59
N TYR A 226 0.81 -7.68 5.40
CA TYR A 226 -0.61 -7.65 5.03
C TYR A 226 -1.28 -6.55 5.83
N SER A 227 -1.70 -5.47 5.20
CA SER A 227 -2.31 -4.32 5.87
C SER A 227 -3.74 -4.06 5.38
N ASN A 228 -4.49 -3.29 6.15
CA ASN A 228 -5.89 -2.99 5.94
C ASN A 228 -6.81 -4.17 6.27
N LEU A 229 -6.56 -4.84 7.42
CA LEU A 229 -7.38 -5.94 7.90
C LEU A 229 -8.35 -5.45 8.98
N SER A 230 -9.66 -5.67 8.76
CA SER A 230 -10.70 -5.38 9.76
C SER A 230 -10.64 -6.35 10.94
N GLN A 231 -10.26 -7.60 10.67
CA GLN A 231 -10.14 -8.65 11.67
C GLN A 231 -8.87 -9.47 11.38
N VAL A 232 -8.18 -9.91 12.42
CA VAL A 232 -6.99 -10.77 12.31
C VAL A 232 -7.30 -12.13 12.95
N TYR A 233 -6.93 -13.22 12.27
CA TYR A 233 -7.19 -14.60 12.70
C TYR A 233 -5.97 -15.26 13.36
N VAL A 234 -4.82 -14.60 13.31
CA VAL A 234 -3.53 -15.10 13.79
C VAL A 234 -2.92 -14.15 14.81
N LYS A 235 -2.01 -14.65 15.61
CA LYS A 235 -1.24 -13.88 16.60
C LYS A 235 0.26 -14.06 16.39
N ALA A 236 1.06 -13.18 16.99
CA ALA A 236 2.52 -13.30 16.96
C ALA A 236 2.97 -14.65 17.55
N GLY A 237 3.88 -15.34 16.85
CA GLY A 237 4.37 -16.68 17.15
C GLY A 237 3.62 -17.80 16.42
N ASP A 238 2.47 -17.56 15.83
CA ASP A 238 1.74 -18.58 15.09
C ASP A 238 2.48 -18.94 13.78
N ARG A 239 2.53 -20.23 13.47
CA ARG A 239 2.97 -20.73 12.15
C ARG A 239 1.81 -20.73 11.19
N VAL A 240 2.04 -20.24 9.99
CA VAL A 240 1.05 -20.21 8.91
C VAL A 240 1.54 -21.01 7.71
N SER A 241 0.59 -21.67 7.06
CA SER A 241 0.84 -22.42 5.82
C SER A 241 0.46 -21.56 4.60
N THR A 242 1.03 -21.89 3.45
CA THR A 242 0.67 -21.27 2.17
C THR A 242 -0.84 -21.31 1.93
N ARG A 243 -1.43 -20.20 1.54
CA ARG A 243 -2.88 -19.99 1.33
C ARG A 243 -3.75 -20.02 2.60
N GLN A 244 -3.17 -20.14 3.79
CA GLN A 244 -3.91 -20.04 5.05
C GLN A 244 -4.45 -18.61 5.23
N ALA A 245 -5.73 -18.48 5.65
CA ALA A 245 -6.33 -17.19 5.97
C ALA A 245 -5.63 -16.54 7.17
N ILE A 246 -5.30 -15.26 7.03
CA ILE A 246 -4.60 -14.45 8.04
C ILE A 246 -5.58 -13.50 8.72
N GLY A 247 -6.53 -12.96 7.96
CA GLY A 247 -7.51 -12.00 8.47
C GLY A 247 -8.46 -11.51 7.39
N ARG A 248 -9.55 -10.86 7.82
CA ARG A 248 -10.55 -10.24 6.95
C ARG A 248 -10.06 -8.89 6.46
N ILE A 249 -10.12 -8.66 5.16
CA ILE A 249 -9.78 -7.36 4.56
C ILE A 249 -10.89 -6.36 4.91
N TYR A 250 -10.52 -5.12 5.23
CA TYR A 250 -11.47 -4.05 5.49
C TYR A 250 -12.15 -3.61 4.19
N SER A 251 -13.47 -3.50 4.27
CA SER A 251 -14.29 -2.92 3.19
C SER A 251 -14.75 -1.55 3.64
N ASP A 252 -14.46 -0.52 2.84
CA ASP A 252 -14.81 0.86 3.18
C ASP A 252 -16.27 1.17 2.80
N PRO A 253 -17.17 1.34 3.77
CA PRO A 253 -18.58 1.61 3.47
C PRO A 253 -18.81 2.99 2.86
N GLU A 254 -17.89 3.95 3.07
CA GLU A 254 -17.99 5.31 2.53
C GLU A 254 -17.53 5.35 1.05
N ASP A 255 -16.72 4.37 0.62
CA ASP A 255 -16.24 4.22 -0.76
C ASP A 255 -16.83 2.96 -1.44
N GLY A 256 -18.17 2.85 -1.41
CA GLY A 256 -18.90 1.78 -2.11
C GLY A 256 -18.49 0.35 -1.72
N ASN A 257 -18.06 0.12 -0.48
CA ASN A 257 -17.46 -1.11 0.02
C ASN A 257 -16.16 -1.51 -0.70
N SER A 258 -15.37 -0.52 -1.13
CA SER A 258 -14.04 -0.74 -1.69
C SER A 258 -13.21 -1.57 -0.73
N THR A 259 -12.71 -2.71 -1.21
CA THR A 259 -12.00 -3.71 -0.40
C THR A 259 -10.60 -3.89 -0.98
N ILE A 260 -9.61 -3.29 -0.32
CA ILE A 260 -8.24 -3.22 -0.82
C ILE A 260 -7.29 -3.78 0.23
N LEU A 261 -6.51 -4.79 -0.15
CA LEU A 261 -5.37 -5.28 0.62
C LEU A 261 -4.10 -4.53 0.20
N HIS A 262 -3.42 -3.90 1.15
CA HIS A 262 -2.07 -3.40 0.93
C HIS A 262 -1.06 -4.50 1.28
N PHE A 263 -0.27 -4.94 0.28
CA PHE A 263 0.67 -6.05 0.40
C PHE A 263 2.09 -5.59 0.09
N GLN A 264 3.02 -5.89 1.02
CA GLN A 264 4.44 -5.59 0.85
C GLN A 264 5.28 -6.85 0.96
N LEU A 265 6.39 -6.87 0.22
CA LEU A 265 7.43 -7.89 0.29
C LEU A 265 8.77 -7.23 0.63
N TRP A 266 9.48 -7.82 1.59
CA TRP A 266 10.78 -7.35 2.04
C TRP A 266 11.80 -8.48 2.02
N LYS A 267 13.04 -8.15 1.75
CA LYS A 267 14.18 -8.99 2.05
C LYS A 267 15.03 -8.26 3.07
N GLU A 268 15.08 -8.77 4.31
CA GLU A 268 15.70 -8.09 5.44
C GLU A 268 15.16 -6.66 5.61
N LYS A 269 15.97 -5.62 5.37
CA LYS A 269 15.60 -4.19 5.46
C LYS A 269 15.21 -3.58 4.11
N THR A 270 15.25 -4.35 3.02
CA THR A 270 15.02 -3.85 1.66
C THR A 270 13.62 -4.18 1.16
N LYS A 271 12.89 -3.18 0.72
CA LYS A 271 11.59 -3.35 0.05
C LYS A 271 11.80 -3.93 -1.34
N LEU A 272 10.99 -4.92 -1.70
CA LEU A 272 10.99 -5.55 -3.01
C LEU A 272 9.66 -5.30 -3.72
N ASN A 273 9.69 -5.21 -5.06
CA ASN A 273 8.47 -5.22 -5.84
C ASN A 273 7.79 -6.59 -5.72
N PRO A 274 6.54 -6.71 -5.19
CA PRO A 274 5.89 -8.00 -5.01
C PRO A 274 5.43 -8.65 -6.32
N GLN A 275 5.08 -7.86 -7.36
CA GLN A 275 4.46 -8.36 -8.58
C GLN A 275 5.25 -9.49 -9.27
N PRO A 276 6.60 -9.42 -9.45
CA PRO A 276 7.35 -10.50 -10.09
C PRO A 276 7.47 -11.78 -9.25
N TRP A 277 6.91 -11.81 -8.04
CA TRP A 277 6.93 -12.97 -7.15
C TRP A 277 5.63 -13.76 -7.18
N LEU A 278 4.54 -13.12 -7.57
CA LEU A 278 3.20 -13.69 -7.61
C LEU A 278 2.94 -14.40 -8.96
N GLU A 279 2.10 -15.46 -8.93
CA GLU A 279 1.69 -16.26 -10.11
C GLU A 279 0.81 -15.48 -11.12
#